data_37c9682fb9381c474e71145a4423bbef
#
_entry.id   37c9682fb9381c474e71145a4423bbef
#
_cell.length_a   1.000
_cell.length_b   1.000
_cell.length_c   1.000
_cell.angle_alpha   90.00
_cell.angle_beta   90.00
_cell.angle_gamma   90.00
#
_symmetry.space_group_name_H-M   'P 1'
#
loop_
_entity.id
_entity.type
_entity.pdbx_description
1 polymer ?
#
loop_
_entity_poly.entity_id
_entity_poly.type
_entity_poly.pdbx_seq_one_letter_code
_entity_poly.pdbx_strand_id
1 'polypeptide(L)'
;IQLWGELKPDLTQEAIKDRALRYCDLAVSQGLLAIRSHVDVCDSRLLAVEALLDVQKQVKPYLDLQLVAFPQDGFYRSENAETNLLKALDLGVEIVGGIPHFERTMEDGRRSVDALCRIAAERGLMVDMHCDESDDPMSRHVESLASATLRFGLQGRVAGSHLTSMHSMDNYYVSKLIPLMAESG
;
A
#
# COMPACT_ATOMS: atom_id res chain seq x y z
N ILE A 1 5.99 11.62 -8.98
CA ILE A 1 5.65 12.20 -7.65
C ILE A 1 5.51 13.72 -7.75
N GLN A 2 6.46 14.46 -8.37
CA GLN A 2 6.35 15.91 -8.48
C GLN A 2 5.04 16.36 -9.14
N LEU A 3 4.70 15.79 -10.30
CA LEU A 3 3.42 16.09 -10.99
C LEU A 3 2.20 15.77 -10.11
N TRP A 4 2.26 14.69 -9.33
CA TRP A 4 1.20 14.34 -8.39
C TRP A 4 1.02 15.41 -7.31
N GLY A 5 2.11 15.92 -6.76
CA GLY A 5 2.09 17.03 -5.80
C GLY A 5 1.44 18.31 -6.35
N GLU A 6 1.66 18.60 -7.64
CA GLU A 6 1.06 19.77 -8.33
C GLU A 6 -0.45 19.58 -8.57
N LEU A 7 -0.91 18.34 -8.79
CA LEU A 7 -2.33 18.05 -9.06
C LEU A 7 -3.18 17.90 -7.80
N LYS A 8 -2.60 17.50 -6.68
CA LYS A 8 -3.32 17.24 -5.41
C LYS A 8 -4.22 18.42 -4.98
N PRO A 9 -3.80 19.70 -5.00
CA PRO A 9 -4.61 20.82 -4.52
C PRO A 9 -5.95 20.96 -5.25
N ASP A 10 -5.99 20.62 -6.53
CA ASP A 10 -7.15 20.81 -7.41
C ASP A 10 -8.12 19.63 -7.41
N LEU A 11 -7.82 18.57 -6.65
CA LEU A 11 -8.69 17.40 -6.55
C LEU A 11 -9.98 17.73 -5.79
N THR A 12 -11.12 17.29 -6.35
CA THR A 12 -12.43 17.31 -5.68
C THR A 12 -12.99 15.90 -5.55
N GLN A 13 -13.87 15.67 -4.58
CA GLN A 13 -14.52 14.37 -4.39
C GLN A 13 -15.29 13.94 -5.65
N GLU A 14 -16.02 14.86 -6.28
CA GLU A 14 -16.83 14.60 -7.48
C GLU A 14 -15.94 14.13 -8.64
N ALA A 15 -14.82 14.83 -8.89
CA ALA A 15 -13.90 14.47 -9.97
C ALA A 15 -13.23 13.12 -9.73
N ILE A 16 -12.93 12.78 -8.46
CA ILE A 16 -12.37 11.48 -8.08
C ILE A 16 -13.42 10.38 -8.30
N LYS A 17 -14.65 10.56 -7.81
CA LYS A 17 -15.75 9.60 -7.96
C LYS A 17 -16.07 9.32 -9.43
N ASP A 18 -16.27 10.36 -10.23
CA ASP A 18 -16.60 10.22 -11.64
C ASP A 18 -15.51 9.44 -12.40
N ARG A 19 -14.25 9.76 -12.17
CA ARG A 19 -13.13 9.06 -12.78
C ARG A 19 -13.02 7.60 -12.33
N ALA A 20 -13.23 7.34 -11.03
CA ALA A 20 -13.17 5.99 -10.48
C ALA A 20 -14.31 5.10 -10.99
N LEU A 21 -15.54 5.61 -11.06
CA LEU A 21 -16.68 4.88 -11.60
C LEU A 21 -16.46 4.52 -13.07
N ARG A 22 -16.04 5.47 -13.91
CA ARG A 22 -15.70 5.21 -15.31
C ARG A 22 -14.59 4.16 -15.45
N TYR A 23 -13.59 4.18 -14.57
CA TYR A 23 -12.55 3.14 -14.58
C TYR A 23 -13.10 1.77 -14.16
N CYS A 24 -13.94 1.70 -13.15
CA CYS A 24 -14.59 0.45 -12.74
C CYS A 24 -15.42 -0.15 -13.89
N ASP A 25 -16.21 0.65 -14.59
CA ASP A 25 -17.00 0.21 -15.74
C ASP A 25 -16.11 -0.32 -16.87
N LEU A 26 -15.01 0.40 -17.16
CA LEU A 26 -14.04 -0.04 -18.16
C LEU A 26 -13.38 -1.37 -17.73
N ALA A 27 -12.96 -1.49 -16.48
CA ALA A 27 -12.32 -2.69 -15.95
C ALA A 27 -13.26 -3.91 -16.06
N VAL A 28 -14.51 -3.77 -15.67
CA VAL A 28 -15.52 -4.83 -15.79
C VAL A 28 -15.77 -5.20 -17.25
N SER A 29 -15.79 -4.22 -18.15
CA SER A 29 -15.91 -4.50 -19.61
C SER A 29 -14.74 -5.30 -20.17
N GLN A 30 -13.60 -5.31 -19.49
CA GLN A 30 -12.42 -6.13 -19.83
C GLN A 30 -12.35 -7.45 -19.04
N GLY A 31 -13.40 -7.77 -18.27
CA GLY A 31 -13.50 -9.03 -17.53
C GLY A 31 -12.92 -9.00 -16.12
N LEU A 32 -12.56 -7.85 -15.57
CA LEU A 32 -12.09 -7.72 -14.19
C LEU A 32 -13.29 -7.74 -13.22
N LEU A 33 -13.22 -8.60 -12.21
CA LEU A 33 -14.25 -8.75 -11.18
C LEU A 33 -13.78 -8.28 -9.80
N ALA A 34 -12.49 -8.03 -9.65
CA ALA A 34 -11.89 -7.52 -8.41
C ALA A 34 -10.76 -6.52 -8.72
N ILE A 35 -10.68 -5.46 -7.94
CA ILE A 35 -9.63 -4.43 -8.02
C ILE A 35 -9.15 -4.14 -6.61
N ARG A 36 -7.83 -4.06 -6.41
CA ARG A 36 -7.24 -3.48 -5.21
C ARG A 36 -6.62 -2.13 -5.58
N SER A 37 -7.06 -1.07 -4.93
CA SER A 37 -6.64 0.31 -5.21
C SER A 37 -5.93 0.94 -4.03
N HIS A 38 -4.74 1.50 -4.28
CA HIS A 38 -3.95 2.24 -3.29
C HIS A 38 -4.44 3.70 -3.25
N VAL A 39 -4.89 4.13 -2.07
CA VAL A 39 -5.46 5.46 -1.85
C VAL A 39 -4.49 6.30 -1.05
N ASP A 40 -4.00 7.39 -1.63
CA ASP A 40 -3.05 8.28 -0.97
C ASP A 40 -3.66 8.91 0.30
N VAL A 41 -3.02 8.66 1.43
CA VAL A 41 -3.38 9.23 2.74
C VAL A 41 -2.44 10.36 3.20
N CYS A 42 -1.50 10.79 2.36
CA CYS A 42 -0.64 11.94 2.67
C CYS A 42 -1.40 13.28 2.54
N ASP A 43 -2.54 13.30 1.85
CA ASP A 43 -3.44 14.45 1.81
C ASP A 43 -4.36 14.45 3.04
N SER A 44 -4.16 15.39 3.96
CA SER A 44 -4.92 15.46 5.21
C SER A 44 -6.43 15.74 5.04
N ARG A 45 -6.86 16.15 3.86
CA ARG A 45 -8.29 16.27 3.52
C ARG A 45 -8.98 14.91 3.37
N LEU A 46 -8.23 13.84 3.10
CA LEU A 46 -8.72 12.48 2.85
C LEU A 46 -9.81 12.38 1.77
N LEU A 47 -9.86 13.34 0.83
CA LEU A 47 -10.89 13.42 -0.21
C LEU A 47 -10.99 12.14 -1.05
N ALA A 48 -9.83 11.55 -1.38
CA ALA A 48 -9.79 10.31 -2.15
C ALA A 48 -10.30 9.11 -1.34
N VAL A 49 -10.04 9.06 -0.04
CA VAL A 49 -10.54 8.01 0.86
C VAL A 49 -12.06 8.02 0.89
N GLU A 50 -12.66 9.18 1.19
CA GLU A 50 -14.13 9.32 1.26
C GLU A 50 -14.79 9.04 -0.10
N ALA A 51 -14.22 9.59 -1.18
CA ALA A 51 -14.73 9.38 -2.54
C ALA A 51 -14.72 7.90 -2.93
N LEU A 52 -13.63 7.17 -2.65
CA LEU A 52 -13.49 5.78 -3.06
C LEU A 52 -14.25 4.80 -2.15
N LEU A 53 -14.46 5.12 -0.88
CA LEU A 53 -15.39 4.37 -0.02
C LEU A 53 -16.84 4.46 -0.54
N ASP A 54 -17.23 5.62 -1.08
CA ASP A 54 -18.53 5.77 -1.74
C ASP A 54 -18.60 4.97 -3.05
N VAL A 55 -17.56 5.02 -3.88
CA VAL A 55 -17.47 4.22 -5.11
C VAL A 55 -17.53 2.73 -4.79
N GLN A 56 -16.79 2.26 -3.79
CA GLN A 56 -16.79 0.87 -3.34
C GLN A 56 -18.21 0.36 -3.05
N LYS A 57 -19.02 1.16 -2.35
CA LYS A 57 -20.42 0.83 -2.06
C LYS A 57 -21.27 0.73 -3.34
N GLN A 58 -21.05 1.67 -4.28
CA GLN A 58 -21.84 1.72 -5.53
C GLN A 58 -21.52 0.57 -6.46
N VAL A 59 -20.23 0.19 -6.58
CA VAL A 59 -19.80 -0.87 -7.50
C VAL A 59 -19.95 -2.29 -6.93
N LYS A 60 -20.19 -2.42 -5.62
CA LYS A 60 -20.29 -3.71 -4.91
C LYS A 60 -21.16 -4.78 -5.60
N PRO A 61 -22.28 -4.44 -6.28
CA PRO A 61 -23.09 -5.46 -6.96
C PRO A 61 -22.41 -6.17 -8.11
N TYR A 62 -21.33 -5.61 -8.69
CA TYR A 62 -20.70 -6.14 -9.89
C TYR A 62 -19.18 -6.17 -9.86
N LEU A 63 -18.55 -5.52 -8.87
CA LEU A 63 -17.09 -5.44 -8.75
C LEU A 63 -16.68 -5.49 -7.27
N ASP A 64 -15.70 -6.32 -6.93
CA ASP A 64 -15.07 -6.31 -5.62
C ASP A 64 -13.92 -5.29 -5.59
N LEU A 65 -14.15 -4.12 -5.00
CA LEU A 65 -13.16 -3.05 -4.86
C LEU A 65 -12.59 -3.06 -3.45
N GLN A 66 -11.31 -3.40 -3.32
CA GLN A 66 -10.56 -3.30 -2.07
C GLN A 66 -9.75 -2.01 -2.03
N LEU A 67 -9.72 -1.34 -0.89
CA LEU A 67 -8.99 -0.09 -0.69
C LEU A 67 -7.82 -0.28 0.26
N VAL A 68 -6.68 0.29 -0.12
CA VAL A 68 -5.43 0.29 0.67
C VAL A 68 -5.15 1.71 1.14
N ALA A 69 -5.06 1.93 2.45
CA ALA A 69 -4.60 3.21 3.01
C ALA A 69 -3.09 3.34 2.78
N PHE A 70 -2.70 4.18 1.81
CA PHE A 70 -1.35 4.19 1.26
C PHE A 70 -0.64 5.51 1.49
N PRO A 71 0.42 5.55 2.30
CA PRO A 71 1.22 6.76 2.53
C PRO A 71 2.17 7.00 1.34
N GLN A 72 1.64 7.52 0.22
CA GLN A 72 2.30 7.67 -1.08
C GLN A 72 3.64 8.40 -1.02
N ASP A 73 3.77 9.38 -0.14
CA ASP A 73 4.99 10.20 -0.02
C ASP A 73 5.93 9.70 1.09
N GLY A 74 5.70 8.48 1.61
CA GLY A 74 6.42 7.86 2.72
C GLY A 74 5.70 8.04 4.06
N PHE A 75 5.78 7.01 4.92
CA PHE A 75 5.12 7.00 6.23
C PHE A 75 5.78 7.95 7.22
N TYR A 76 7.13 7.99 7.26
CA TYR A 76 7.88 8.90 8.11
C TYR A 76 8.31 10.20 7.40
N ARG A 77 8.25 10.24 6.08
CA ARG A 77 8.53 11.46 5.32
C ARG A 77 7.39 12.47 5.36
N SER A 78 6.17 12.00 5.53
CA SER A 78 4.96 12.84 5.54
C SER A 78 4.53 13.11 6.96
N GLU A 79 4.42 14.40 7.32
CA GLU A 79 4.17 14.86 8.69
C GLU A 79 2.92 14.24 9.35
N ASN A 80 1.86 14.00 8.58
CA ASN A 80 0.58 13.50 9.08
C ASN A 80 0.22 12.08 8.60
N ALA A 81 1.17 11.35 7.99
CA ALA A 81 0.85 10.07 7.35
C ALA A 81 0.26 9.04 8.33
N GLU A 82 0.83 8.89 9.51
CA GLU A 82 0.31 7.97 10.54
C GLU A 82 -1.10 8.34 10.98
N THR A 83 -1.32 9.61 11.33
CA THR A 83 -2.64 10.10 11.76
C THR A 83 -3.69 9.92 10.68
N ASN A 84 -3.34 10.24 9.45
CA ASN A 84 -4.25 10.12 8.31
C ASN A 84 -4.53 8.65 7.95
N LEU A 85 -3.51 7.78 8.00
CA LEU A 85 -3.67 6.34 7.80
C LEU A 85 -4.65 5.75 8.82
N LEU A 86 -4.45 6.06 10.11
CA LEU A 86 -5.36 5.59 11.15
C LEU A 86 -6.78 6.09 10.94
N LYS A 87 -6.97 7.36 10.55
CA LYS A 87 -8.30 7.91 10.21
C LYS A 87 -8.92 7.18 9.00
N ALA A 88 -8.14 6.89 7.95
CA ALA A 88 -8.64 6.15 6.79
C ALA A 88 -9.12 4.73 7.17
N LEU A 89 -8.37 4.04 8.05
CA LEU A 89 -8.78 2.74 8.59
C LEU A 89 -10.05 2.86 9.45
N ASP A 90 -10.18 3.90 10.25
CA ASP A 90 -11.39 4.15 11.07
C ASP A 90 -12.61 4.48 10.20
N LEU A 91 -12.42 5.07 9.00
CA LEU A 91 -13.47 5.30 8.01
C LEU A 91 -13.91 4.02 7.27
N GLY A 92 -13.13 2.94 7.37
CA GLY A 92 -13.48 1.65 6.78
C GLY A 92 -12.58 1.15 5.66
N VAL A 93 -11.43 1.79 5.43
CA VAL A 93 -10.39 1.21 4.57
C VAL A 93 -9.84 -0.04 5.24
N GLU A 94 -9.71 -1.13 4.51
CA GLU A 94 -9.52 -2.48 5.07
C GLU A 94 -8.10 -3.04 4.95
N ILE A 95 -7.20 -2.32 4.27
CA ILE A 95 -5.83 -2.78 4.02
C ILE A 95 -4.84 -1.68 4.38
N VAL A 96 -3.79 -2.04 5.11
CA VAL A 96 -2.68 -1.13 5.47
C VAL A 96 -1.65 -1.16 4.35
N GLY A 97 -1.36 0.00 3.77
CA GLY A 97 -0.35 0.16 2.72
C GLY A 97 0.97 0.72 3.22
N GLY A 98 2.01 0.61 2.40
CA GLY A 98 3.32 1.19 2.68
C GLY A 98 4.22 1.25 1.45
N ILE A 99 5.23 2.12 1.51
CA ILE A 99 6.25 2.32 0.47
C ILE A 99 7.64 2.52 1.10
N PRO A 100 8.20 1.46 1.73
CA PRO A 100 9.38 1.59 2.56
C PRO A 100 10.63 2.06 1.81
N HIS A 101 10.79 1.72 0.53
CA HIS A 101 11.93 2.15 -0.29
C HIS A 101 11.87 3.65 -0.64
N PHE A 102 10.76 4.32 -0.36
CA PHE A 102 10.60 5.76 -0.57
C PHE A 102 10.94 6.58 0.69
N GLU A 103 11.19 5.93 1.81
CA GLU A 103 11.69 6.60 3.01
C GLU A 103 13.11 7.18 2.79
N ARG A 104 13.55 8.08 3.67
CA ARG A 104 14.85 8.76 3.49
C ARG A 104 16.05 7.83 3.68
N THR A 105 15.91 6.83 4.54
CA THR A 105 16.96 5.88 4.86
C THR A 105 16.44 4.46 4.86
N MET A 106 17.32 3.47 4.67
CA MET A 106 16.98 2.05 4.81
C MET A 106 16.42 1.73 6.21
N GLU A 107 16.94 2.40 7.23
CA GLU A 107 16.46 2.23 8.61
C GLU A 107 15.03 2.76 8.77
N ASP A 108 14.71 3.93 8.23
CA ASP A 108 13.34 4.46 8.28
C ASP A 108 12.39 3.57 7.48
N GLY A 109 12.82 3.03 6.32
CA GLY A 109 12.06 2.05 5.56
C GLY A 109 11.75 0.80 6.38
N ARG A 110 12.74 0.23 7.05
CA ARG A 110 12.55 -0.92 7.94
C ARG A 110 11.61 -0.59 9.11
N ARG A 111 11.74 0.58 9.72
CA ARG A 111 10.86 1.03 10.81
C ARG A 111 9.43 1.26 10.32
N SER A 112 9.23 1.78 9.10
CA SER A 112 7.89 1.95 8.53
C SER A 112 7.20 0.60 8.31
N VAL A 113 7.92 -0.41 7.80
CA VAL A 113 7.42 -1.79 7.69
C VAL A 113 6.94 -2.31 9.05
N ASP A 114 7.78 -2.17 10.09
CA ASP A 114 7.44 -2.62 11.45
C ASP A 114 6.19 -1.93 12.00
N ALA A 115 6.11 -0.61 11.87
CA ALA A 115 4.97 0.16 12.37
C ALA A 115 3.66 -0.22 11.65
N LEU A 116 3.70 -0.32 10.32
CA LEU A 116 2.53 -0.63 9.51
C LEU A 116 2.06 -2.09 9.70
N CYS A 117 2.97 -3.05 9.78
CA CYS A 117 2.64 -4.44 10.10
C CYS A 117 2.04 -4.57 11.51
N ARG A 118 2.55 -3.83 12.50
CA ARG A 118 1.99 -3.81 13.85
C ARG A 118 0.57 -3.24 13.84
N ILE A 119 0.32 -2.11 13.17
CA ILE A 119 -1.03 -1.53 13.03
C ILE A 119 -2.01 -2.55 12.41
N ALA A 120 -1.57 -3.23 11.35
CA ALA A 120 -2.39 -4.26 10.71
C ALA A 120 -2.69 -5.44 11.64
N ALA A 121 -1.71 -5.93 12.38
CA ALA A 121 -1.88 -7.03 13.33
C ALA A 121 -2.84 -6.66 14.47
N GLU A 122 -2.67 -5.48 15.08
CA GLU A 122 -3.54 -4.99 16.16
C GLU A 122 -4.99 -4.81 15.74
N ARG A 123 -5.23 -4.49 14.46
CA ARG A 123 -6.57 -4.28 13.89
C ARG A 123 -7.13 -5.49 13.14
N GLY A 124 -6.38 -6.58 13.00
CA GLY A 124 -6.78 -7.78 12.25
C GLY A 124 -6.88 -7.56 10.74
N LEU A 125 -6.14 -6.57 10.19
CA LEU A 125 -6.19 -6.16 8.80
C LEU A 125 -5.12 -6.86 7.94
N MET A 126 -5.25 -6.72 6.63
CA MET A 126 -4.23 -7.11 5.64
C MET A 126 -3.19 -6.00 5.47
N VAL A 127 -2.05 -6.36 4.87
CA VAL A 127 -0.98 -5.45 4.46
C VAL A 127 -0.74 -5.58 2.97
N ASP A 128 -0.55 -4.46 2.27
CA ASP A 128 -0.13 -4.44 0.87
C ASP A 128 0.87 -3.31 0.66
N MET A 129 2.15 -3.65 0.46
CA MET A 129 3.23 -2.69 0.34
C MET A 129 3.82 -2.66 -1.06
N HIS A 130 4.02 -1.46 -1.61
CA HIS A 130 4.94 -1.25 -2.72
C HIS A 130 6.37 -1.36 -2.17
N CYS A 131 7.01 -2.48 -2.42
CA CYS A 131 8.27 -2.83 -1.78
C CYS A 131 9.38 -2.94 -2.82
N ASP A 132 10.49 -2.22 -2.58
CA ASP A 132 11.72 -2.34 -3.38
C ASP A 132 11.49 -2.16 -4.89
N GLU A 133 10.66 -1.17 -5.29
CA GLU A 133 10.42 -0.77 -6.68
C GLU A 133 11.61 0.06 -7.20
N SER A 134 12.76 -0.58 -7.32
CA SER A 134 14.05 0.01 -7.68
C SER A 134 14.95 -1.06 -8.27
N ASP A 135 15.96 -0.67 -9.03
CA ASP A 135 17.05 -1.53 -9.51
C ASP A 135 18.24 -1.59 -8.53
N ASP A 136 18.16 -0.86 -7.41
CA ASP A 136 19.20 -0.86 -6.37
C ASP A 136 19.18 -2.17 -5.56
N PRO A 137 20.22 -3.04 -5.64
CA PRO A 137 20.29 -4.30 -4.90
C PRO A 137 20.38 -4.10 -3.37
N MET A 138 20.63 -2.86 -2.90
CA MET A 138 20.63 -2.52 -1.48
C MET A 138 19.24 -2.17 -0.95
N SER A 139 18.23 -1.98 -1.80
CA SER A 139 16.84 -1.87 -1.40
C SER A 139 16.33 -3.27 -1.04
N ARG A 140 16.27 -3.57 0.27
CA ARG A 140 16.03 -4.92 0.82
C ARG A 140 14.90 -4.94 1.86
N HIS A 141 13.88 -4.10 1.65
CA HIS A 141 12.74 -4.02 2.58
C HIS A 141 11.84 -5.26 2.50
N VAL A 142 11.89 -6.03 1.41
CA VAL A 142 11.23 -7.33 1.31
C VAL A 142 11.66 -8.30 2.43
N GLU A 143 12.95 -8.29 2.81
CA GLU A 143 13.44 -9.04 3.97
C GLU A 143 12.76 -8.58 5.26
N SER A 144 12.68 -7.26 5.46
CA SER A 144 12.01 -6.67 6.61
C SER A 144 10.52 -7.02 6.64
N LEU A 145 9.85 -7.01 5.47
CA LEU A 145 8.44 -7.35 5.33
C LEU A 145 8.18 -8.82 5.67
N ALA A 146 8.95 -9.75 5.12
CA ALA A 146 8.85 -11.16 5.43
C ALA A 146 9.10 -11.44 6.92
N SER A 147 10.13 -10.83 7.49
CA SER A 147 10.44 -10.94 8.92
C SER A 147 9.35 -10.36 9.81
N ALA A 148 8.78 -9.19 9.46
CA ALA A 148 7.68 -8.58 10.19
C ALA A 148 6.40 -9.43 10.10
N THR A 149 6.13 -10.03 8.94
CA THR A 149 5.00 -10.95 8.73
C THR A 149 5.05 -12.11 9.73
N LEU A 150 6.19 -12.76 9.88
CA LEU A 150 6.38 -13.84 10.86
C LEU A 150 6.21 -13.33 12.30
N ARG A 151 6.87 -12.24 12.63
CA ARG A 151 6.90 -11.67 13.99
C ARG A 151 5.53 -11.22 14.49
N PHE A 152 4.71 -10.67 13.60
CA PHE A 152 3.36 -10.17 13.94
C PHE A 152 2.23 -11.17 13.64
N GLY A 153 2.54 -12.39 13.19
CA GLY A 153 1.53 -13.41 12.90
C GLY A 153 0.60 -13.03 11.74
N LEU A 154 1.17 -12.44 10.69
CA LEU A 154 0.42 -11.94 9.53
C LEU A 154 0.47 -12.87 8.31
N GLN A 155 0.91 -14.15 8.49
CA GLN A 155 0.99 -15.11 7.39
C GLN A 155 -0.34 -15.20 6.63
N GLY A 156 -0.27 -15.20 5.30
CA GLY A 156 -1.43 -15.20 4.41
C GLY A 156 -2.20 -13.88 4.34
N ARG A 157 -1.72 -12.82 5.00
CA ARG A 157 -2.36 -11.48 5.02
C ARG A 157 -1.47 -10.35 4.52
N VAL A 158 -0.31 -10.66 3.97
CA VAL A 158 0.68 -9.68 3.50
C VAL A 158 0.95 -9.87 2.02
N ALA A 159 0.94 -8.79 1.26
CA ALA A 159 1.41 -8.73 -0.12
C ALA A 159 2.55 -7.71 -0.24
N GLY A 160 3.60 -8.08 -0.95
CA GLY A 160 4.66 -7.18 -1.40
C GLY A 160 4.58 -7.03 -2.92
N SER A 161 4.28 -5.83 -3.38
CA SER A 161 4.21 -5.51 -4.81
C SER A 161 5.59 -5.06 -5.32
N HIS A 162 5.84 -5.28 -6.61
CA HIS A 162 7.05 -4.95 -7.37
C HIS A 162 8.24 -5.87 -7.05
N LEU A 163 8.95 -5.68 -5.95
CA LEU A 163 10.15 -6.43 -5.54
C LEU A 163 11.26 -6.43 -6.63
N THR A 164 11.30 -5.39 -7.44
CA THR A 164 12.16 -5.34 -8.63
C THR A 164 13.65 -5.34 -8.32
N SER A 165 14.05 -4.84 -7.14
CA SER A 165 15.44 -4.88 -6.68
C SER A 165 16.01 -6.29 -6.57
N MET A 166 15.14 -7.32 -6.37
CA MET A 166 15.57 -8.72 -6.29
C MET A 166 16.31 -9.20 -7.53
N HIS A 167 16.00 -8.63 -8.71
CA HIS A 167 16.71 -8.94 -9.95
C HIS A 167 18.22 -8.63 -9.87
N SER A 168 18.57 -7.59 -9.13
CA SER A 168 19.95 -7.09 -9.00
C SER A 168 20.69 -7.61 -7.76
N MET A 169 20.04 -8.37 -6.90
CA MET A 169 20.63 -8.93 -5.68
C MET A 169 21.59 -10.09 -5.98
N ASP A 170 22.62 -10.26 -5.13
CA ASP A 170 23.54 -11.38 -5.26
C ASP A 170 22.88 -12.74 -4.90
N ASN A 171 23.35 -13.80 -5.55
CA ASN A 171 22.77 -15.14 -5.42
C ASN A 171 22.86 -15.68 -3.97
N TYR A 172 23.90 -15.34 -3.22
CA TYR A 172 24.05 -15.79 -1.84
C TYR A 172 22.98 -15.17 -0.94
N TYR A 173 22.70 -13.87 -1.10
CA TYR A 173 21.64 -13.21 -0.37
C TYR A 173 20.26 -13.77 -0.73
N VAL A 174 19.98 -13.91 -2.03
CA VAL A 174 18.70 -14.44 -2.53
C VAL A 174 18.45 -15.87 -2.03
N SER A 175 19.50 -16.69 -1.91
CA SER A 175 19.38 -18.07 -1.38
C SER A 175 18.88 -18.14 0.07
N LYS A 176 19.01 -17.06 0.84
CA LYS A 176 18.45 -16.92 2.21
C LYS A 176 17.09 -16.23 2.20
N LEU A 177 16.92 -15.25 1.32
CA LEU A 177 15.70 -14.45 1.23
C LEU A 177 14.49 -15.28 0.78
N ILE A 178 14.65 -16.11 -0.27
CA ILE A 178 13.56 -16.94 -0.80
C ILE A 178 12.97 -17.90 0.25
N PRO A 179 13.77 -18.65 1.02
CA PRO A 179 13.23 -19.46 2.12
C PRO A 179 12.48 -18.65 3.17
N LEU A 180 13.00 -17.46 3.55
CA LEU A 180 12.32 -16.58 4.49
C LEU A 180 10.96 -16.08 3.96
N MET A 181 10.90 -15.71 2.69
CA MET A 181 9.64 -15.32 2.03
C MET A 181 8.65 -16.50 2.00
N ALA A 182 9.11 -17.69 1.65
CA ALA A 182 8.27 -18.88 1.64
C ALA A 182 7.74 -19.25 3.04
N GLU A 183 8.53 -19.07 4.08
CA GLU A 183 8.12 -19.27 5.48
C GLU A 183 7.10 -18.22 5.94
N SER A 184 7.21 -16.99 5.42
CA SER A 184 6.29 -15.91 5.75
C SER A 184 4.90 -16.06 5.08
N GLY A 185 4.72 -16.87 4.09
CA GLY A 185 3.45 -17.19 3.43
C GLY A 185 3.19 -16.34 2.22
#